data_cccfb57e3260ef4e2b900a91456f6bd5
#
_entry.id   cccfb57e3260ef4e2b900a91456f6bd5
#
_cell.length_a   1.000
_cell.length_b   1.000
_cell.length_c   1.000
_cell.angle_alpha   90.00
_cell.angle_beta   90.00
_cell.angle_gamma   90.00
#
_symmetry.space_group_name_H-M   'P 1'
#
loop_
_entity.id
_entity.type
_entity.pdbx_description
1 polymer ?
#
loop_
_entity_poly.entity_id
_entity_poly.type
_entity_poly.pdbx_seq_one_letter_code
_entity_poly.pdbx_strand_id
1 'polypeptide(L)'
;HLQRRRQRQMCIRDRILECINDLNEKEKNAIDSIKYQKNITILHGDESLMPKDKKKWCSWNVYKDENYEYVTYWMNNLQKISTNKNIFVTLGDFPKPNFIFNEMEYEHPIFDFKALMGQKNFKEIQSEKNTYFTGAYLGYGFHEDGIKSSQAICKLINSRDK
;
A
#
# COMPACT_ATOMS: atom_id res chain seq x y z
N HIS A 1 17.75 -11.99 10.33
CA HIS A 1 16.73 -12.68 9.49
C HIS A 1 15.27 -12.29 9.83
N LEU A 2 14.97 -11.90 11.09
CA LEU A 2 13.62 -11.53 11.54
C LEU A 2 13.16 -10.12 11.06
N GLN A 3 14.09 -9.18 10.86
CA GLN A 3 13.72 -7.82 10.41
C GLN A 3 13.23 -7.77 8.95
N ARG A 4 13.71 -8.65 8.07
CA ARG A 4 13.25 -8.71 6.66
C ARG A 4 11.82 -9.24 6.49
N ARG A 5 11.29 -10.00 7.46
CA ARG A 5 9.89 -10.48 7.43
C ARG A 5 8.87 -9.39 7.78
N ARG A 6 9.20 -8.44 8.65
CA ARG A 6 8.27 -7.38 9.10
C ARG A 6 7.92 -6.37 8.01
N GLN A 7 8.84 -6.06 7.09
CA GLN A 7 8.59 -5.10 6.00
C GLN A 7 7.75 -5.66 4.84
N ARG A 8 7.62 -6.98 4.71
CA ARG A 8 6.83 -7.63 3.66
C ARG A 8 5.36 -7.84 4.00
N GLN A 9 4.95 -7.59 5.24
CA GLN A 9 3.59 -7.90 5.71
C GLN A 9 2.50 -6.96 5.18
N MET A 10 2.83 -5.81 4.57
CA MET A 10 1.84 -4.87 4.07
C MET A 10 1.24 -5.22 2.69
N CYS A 11 1.92 -6.04 1.91
CA CYS A 11 1.52 -6.39 0.53
C CYS A 11 1.42 -7.91 0.31
N ILE A 12 1.10 -8.70 1.35
CA ILE A 12 1.13 -10.17 1.31
C ILE A 12 -0.22 -10.78 0.89
N ARG A 13 -1.28 -9.98 0.80
CA ARG A 13 -2.63 -10.50 0.61
C ARG A 13 -2.79 -11.36 -0.65
N ASP A 14 -2.25 -10.95 -1.76
CA ASP A 14 -2.27 -11.68 -3.04
C ASP A 14 -1.68 -13.08 -2.92
N ARG A 15 -0.64 -13.24 -2.07
CA ARG A 15 0.01 -14.52 -1.81
C ARG A 15 -0.61 -15.33 -0.66
N ILE A 16 -1.35 -14.69 0.25
CA ILE A 16 -2.05 -15.40 1.33
C ILE A 16 -3.14 -16.30 0.76
N LEU A 17 -3.79 -15.89 -0.33
CA LEU A 17 -4.81 -16.71 -1.00
C LEU A 17 -4.27 -18.04 -1.51
N GLU A 18 -3.02 -18.07 -1.97
CA GLU A 18 -2.34 -19.29 -2.38
C GLU A 18 -2.07 -20.24 -1.19
N CYS A 19 -2.09 -19.70 0.04
CA CYS A 19 -1.83 -20.46 1.25
C CYS A 19 -3.10 -21.00 1.93
N ILE A 20 -4.29 -20.53 1.54
CA ILE A 20 -5.58 -20.95 2.13
C ILE A 20 -6.33 -21.82 1.12
N ASN A 21 -6.34 -23.12 1.35
CA ASN A 21 -6.92 -24.09 0.41
C ASN A 21 -8.43 -24.30 0.58
N ASP A 22 -9.04 -23.79 1.66
CA ASP A 22 -10.43 -24.10 2.05
C ASP A 22 -11.34 -22.87 2.19
N LEU A 23 -11.04 -21.81 1.42
CA LEU A 23 -11.87 -20.62 1.34
C LEU A 23 -13.28 -20.95 0.84
N ASN A 24 -14.29 -20.50 1.57
CA ASN A 24 -15.66 -20.54 1.11
C ASN A 24 -15.95 -19.42 0.09
N GLU A 25 -17.13 -19.49 -0.56
CA GLU A 25 -17.52 -18.51 -1.60
C GLU A 25 -17.61 -17.07 -1.08
N LYS A 26 -18.03 -16.87 0.19
CA LYS A 26 -18.10 -15.52 0.77
C LYS A 26 -16.70 -14.94 0.98
N GLU A 27 -15.78 -15.75 1.49
CA GLU A 27 -14.37 -15.35 1.67
C GLU A 27 -13.73 -15.02 0.32
N LYS A 28 -13.90 -15.87 -0.69
CA LYS A 28 -13.40 -15.60 -2.04
C LYS A 28 -13.96 -14.29 -2.60
N ASN A 29 -15.28 -14.10 -2.54
CA ASN A 29 -15.92 -12.89 -3.04
C ASN A 29 -15.44 -11.62 -2.33
N ALA A 30 -15.24 -11.67 -1.01
CA ALA A 30 -14.70 -10.53 -0.25
C ALA A 30 -13.26 -10.22 -0.70
N ILE A 31 -12.44 -11.24 -0.85
CA ILE A 31 -11.07 -11.13 -1.27
C ILE A 31 -10.94 -10.62 -2.71
N ASP A 32 -11.70 -11.19 -3.66
CA ASP A 32 -11.69 -10.81 -5.07
C ASP A 32 -12.29 -9.42 -5.35
N SER A 33 -12.97 -8.86 -4.36
CA SER A 33 -13.52 -7.50 -4.47
C SER A 33 -12.43 -6.42 -4.49
N ILE A 34 -11.25 -6.69 -3.90
CA ILE A 34 -10.16 -5.74 -3.84
C ILE A 34 -9.08 -6.16 -4.85
N LYS A 35 -9.00 -5.45 -5.94
CA LYS A 35 -7.99 -5.67 -6.98
C LYS A 35 -6.68 -4.98 -6.60
N TYR A 36 -5.59 -5.46 -7.19
CA TYR A 36 -4.27 -4.86 -7.06
C TYR A 36 -3.77 -4.39 -8.42
N GLN A 37 -3.09 -3.27 -8.42
CA GLN A 37 -2.43 -2.69 -9.58
C GLN A 37 -0.93 -2.72 -9.36
N LYS A 38 -0.20 -3.21 -10.37
CA LYS A 38 1.25 -3.13 -10.42
C LYS A 38 1.68 -1.70 -10.68
N ASN A 39 2.65 -1.22 -9.91
CA ASN A 39 3.23 0.10 -10.06
C ASN A 39 4.75 -0.02 -10.04
N ILE A 40 5.39 0.51 -11.07
CA ILE A 40 6.83 0.71 -11.05
C ILE A 40 7.13 1.84 -10.09
N THR A 41 8.07 1.59 -9.19
CA THR A 41 8.52 2.55 -8.19
C THR A 41 10.03 2.70 -8.32
N ILE A 42 10.50 3.91 -8.52
CA ILE A 42 11.92 4.21 -8.70
C ILE A 42 12.41 5.10 -7.56
N LEU A 43 13.51 4.66 -6.93
CA LEU A 43 14.32 5.48 -6.03
C LEU A 43 15.40 6.18 -6.87
N HIS A 44 15.44 7.52 -6.86
CA HIS A 44 16.32 8.30 -7.72
C HIS A 44 16.79 9.62 -7.10
N GLY A 45 17.75 10.27 -7.76
CA GLY A 45 18.25 11.58 -7.36
C GLY A 45 17.91 12.71 -8.36
N ASP A 46 17.03 12.46 -9.33
CA ASP A 46 16.71 13.42 -10.39
C ASP A 46 15.61 14.38 -9.95
N GLU A 47 15.89 15.69 -9.98
CA GLU A 47 14.95 16.75 -9.63
C GLU A 47 13.95 17.06 -10.76
N SER A 48 14.12 16.51 -11.97
CA SER A 48 13.28 16.84 -13.13
C SER A 48 11.81 16.42 -12.96
N LEU A 49 11.53 15.43 -12.09
CA LEU A 49 10.19 14.98 -11.75
C LEU A 49 9.53 15.79 -10.61
N MET A 50 10.22 16.83 -10.14
CA MET A 50 9.70 17.75 -9.12
C MET A 50 9.22 19.06 -9.75
N PRO A 51 8.39 19.84 -9.05
CA PRO A 51 8.03 21.18 -9.50
C PRO A 51 9.27 22.04 -9.79
N LYS A 52 9.27 22.79 -10.91
CA LYS A 52 10.40 23.66 -11.29
C LYS A 52 10.76 24.69 -10.21
N ASP A 53 9.75 25.22 -9.51
CA ASP A 53 9.94 26.12 -8.38
C ASP A 53 10.15 25.31 -7.09
N LYS A 54 11.36 25.30 -6.57
CA LYS A 54 11.73 24.58 -5.35
C LYS A 54 10.94 25.04 -4.10
N LYS A 55 10.39 26.24 -4.10
CA LYS A 55 9.52 26.73 -3.00
C LYS A 55 8.19 26.00 -2.92
N LYS A 56 7.80 25.32 -4.00
CA LYS A 56 6.56 24.50 -4.08
C LYS A 56 6.78 23.04 -3.72
N TRP A 57 7.99 22.63 -3.39
CA TRP A 57 8.29 21.25 -3.05
C TRP A 57 7.65 20.88 -1.72
N CYS A 58 6.83 19.86 -1.78
CA CYS A 58 6.22 19.22 -0.63
C CYS A 58 6.80 17.80 -0.44
N SER A 59 6.49 17.17 0.70
CA SER A 59 6.84 15.76 0.90
C SER A 59 6.22 14.86 -0.15
N TRP A 60 5.02 15.21 -0.66
CA TRP A 60 4.28 14.53 -1.72
C TRP A 60 3.96 15.52 -2.82
N ASN A 61 4.34 15.21 -4.04
CA ASN A 61 4.10 16.05 -5.21
C ASN A 61 3.41 15.23 -6.28
N VAL A 62 2.21 15.62 -6.66
CA VAL A 62 1.43 14.96 -7.72
C VAL A 62 1.63 15.72 -9.02
N TYR A 63 1.94 15.02 -10.08
CA TYR A 63 2.01 15.54 -11.43
C TYR A 63 0.99 14.84 -12.31
N LYS A 64 0.32 15.60 -13.16
CA LYS A 64 -0.59 15.08 -14.17
C LYS A 64 -0.60 16.00 -15.39
N ASP A 65 -0.39 15.41 -16.56
CA ASP A 65 -0.63 16.02 -17.86
C ASP A 65 -1.30 15.01 -18.81
N GLU A 66 -1.24 15.27 -20.12
CA GLU A 66 -1.82 14.38 -21.14
C GLU A 66 -1.06 13.06 -21.31
N ASN A 67 0.23 13.02 -20.95
CA ASN A 67 1.13 11.88 -21.18
C ASN A 67 1.48 11.13 -19.93
N TYR A 68 1.52 11.80 -18.77
CA TYR A 68 2.04 11.26 -17.54
C TYR A 68 1.15 11.56 -16.34
N GLU A 69 1.04 10.58 -15.44
CA GLU A 69 0.39 10.75 -14.15
C GLU A 69 1.21 10.02 -13.07
N TYR A 70 1.88 10.79 -12.19
CA TYR A 70 2.77 10.22 -11.17
C TYR A 70 2.79 11.01 -9.88
N VAL A 71 3.30 10.36 -8.85
CA VAL A 71 3.55 10.95 -7.53
C VAL A 71 5.03 10.82 -7.22
N THR A 72 5.65 11.95 -6.84
CA THR A 72 7.04 11.98 -6.37
C THR A 72 7.09 12.35 -4.89
N TYR A 73 7.66 11.48 -4.09
CA TYR A 73 7.95 11.71 -2.67
C TYR A 73 9.35 12.30 -2.53
N TRP A 74 9.45 13.45 -1.88
CA TRP A 74 10.73 14.00 -1.47
C TRP A 74 11.14 13.41 -0.12
N MET A 75 11.98 12.41 -0.16
CA MET A 75 12.31 11.59 1.00
C MET A 75 13.07 12.34 2.08
N ASN A 76 13.91 13.32 1.70
CA ASN A 76 14.61 14.19 2.66
C ASN A 76 13.65 14.91 3.60
N ASN A 77 12.56 15.45 3.04
CA ASN A 77 11.55 16.14 3.85
C ASN A 77 10.61 15.15 4.57
N LEU A 78 10.20 14.09 3.89
CA LEU A 78 9.25 13.10 4.41
C LEU A 78 9.82 12.31 5.61
N GLN A 79 11.09 11.91 5.53
CA GLN A 79 11.75 11.08 6.55
C GLN A 79 12.82 11.82 7.35
N LYS A 80 12.94 13.15 7.17
CA LYS A 80 13.95 13.98 7.84
C LYS A 80 15.38 13.48 7.62
N ILE A 81 15.68 13.02 6.41
CA ILE A 81 17.00 12.51 6.04
C ILE A 81 17.97 13.68 5.92
N SER A 82 19.01 13.70 6.76
CA SER A 82 20.05 14.72 6.74
C SER A 82 21.14 14.33 5.73
N THR A 83 21.00 14.82 4.51
CA THR A 83 22.01 14.67 3.43
C THR A 83 21.96 15.84 2.48
N ASN A 84 23.08 16.14 1.83
CA ASN A 84 23.17 17.20 0.81
C ASN A 84 22.64 16.76 -0.56
N LYS A 85 22.28 15.49 -0.73
CA LYS A 85 21.71 14.97 -1.96
C LYS A 85 20.19 14.82 -1.81
N ASN A 86 19.47 15.26 -2.83
CA ASN A 86 18.04 15.00 -2.88
C ASN A 86 17.77 13.53 -3.22
N ILE A 87 16.83 12.95 -2.51
CA ILE A 87 16.40 11.56 -2.67
C ILE A 87 14.90 11.58 -2.91
N PHE A 88 14.48 10.96 -4.01
CA PHE A 88 13.09 10.89 -4.41
C PHE A 88 12.65 9.43 -4.61
N VAL A 89 11.37 9.20 -4.36
CA VAL A 89 10.68 7.99 -4.75
C VAL A 89 9.53 8.39 -5.65
N THR A 90 9.54 7.94 -6.90
CA THR A 90 8.47 8.22 -7.87
C THR A 90 7.77 6.94 -8.26
N LEU A 91 6.45 6.99 -8.34
CA LEU A 91 5.58 5.89 -8.78
C LEU A 91 4.46 6.42 -9.68
N GLY A 92 3.97 5.57 -10.56
CA GLY A 92 2.97 5.88 -11.57
C GLY A 92 3.54 5.79 -12.98
N ASP A 93 2.99 6.58 -13.89
CA ASP A 93 3.48 6.71 -15.26
C ASP A 93 4.27 8.00 -15.41
N PHE A 94 5.58 7.89 -15.55
CA PHE A 94 6.53 9.01 -15.51
C PHE A 94 7.66 8.84 -16.53
N PRO A 95 8.26 9.94 -17.04
CA PRO A 95 9.44 9.86 -17.87
C PRO A 95 10.61 9.32 -17.06
N LYS A 96 11.44 8.47 -17.67
CA LYS A 96 12.56 7.81 -16.99
C LYS A 96 13.52 8.83 -16.37
N PRO A 97 13.68 8.82 -15.02
CA PRO A 97 14.58 9.75 -14.36
C PRO A 97 16.06 9.38 -14.60
N ASN A 98 16.93 10.37 -14.43
CA ASN A 98 18.36 10.14 -14.31
C ASN A 98 18.71 9.71 -12.87
N PHE A 99 19.95 9.19 -12.67
CA PHE A 99 20.48 8.83 -11.34
C PHE A 99 19.58 7.89 -10.56
N ILE A 100 19.17 6.78 -11.18
CA ILE A 100 18.38 5.72 -10.55
C ILE A 100 19.27 4.96 -9.58
N PHE A 101 18.81 4.86 -8.31
CA PHE A 101 19.46 4.05 -7.28
C PHE A 101 18.87 2.65 -7.22
N ASN A 102 17.53 2.55 -7.38
CA ASN A 102 16.82 1.27 -7.37
C ASN A 102 15.48 1.39 -8.10
N GLU A 103 15.05 0.28 -8.69
CA GLU A 103 13.75 0.14 -9.34
C GLU A 103 13.06 -1.10 -8.79
N MET A 104 11.79 -0.99 -8.43
CA MET A 104 10.99 -2.09 -7.88
C MET A 104 9.58 -2.03 -8.42
N GLU A 105 8.99 -3.20 -8.66
CA GLU A 105 7.56 -3.35 -8.93
C GLU A 105 6.83 -3.64 -7.60
N TYR A 106 5.83 -2.83 -7.29
CA TYR A 106 4.92 -3.03 -6.16
C TYR A 106 3.50 -3.17 -6.64
N GLU A 107 2.72 -3.94 -5.89
CA GLU A 107 1.29 -4.05 -6.09
C GLU A 107 0.55 -3.23 -5.01
N HIS A 108 -0.31 -2.33 -5.45
CA HIS A 108 -1.13 -1.49 -4.57
C HIS A 108 -2.60 -1.82 -4.74
N PRO A 109 -3.39 -1.87 -3.65
CA PRO A 109 -4.83 -2.08 -3.74
C PRO A 109 -5.50 -0.90 -4.46
N ILE A 110 -6.45 -1.22 -5.34
CA ILE A 110 -7.31 -0.24 -6.00
C ILE A 110 -8.56 -0.07 -5.14
N PHE A 111 -8.81 1.18 -4.70
CA PHE A 111 -9.98 1.52 -3.89
C PHE A 111 -11.12 2.05 -4.77
N ASP A 112 -11.63 1.18 -5.65
CA ASP A 112 -12.84 1.44 -6.43
C ASP A 112 -14.11 1.17 -5.61
N PHE A 113 -15.27 1.41 -6.20
CA PHE A 113 -16.55 1.18 -5.55
C PHE A 113 -16.73 -0.29 -5.12
N LYS A 114 -16.24 -1.24 -5.92
CA LYS A 114 -16.29 -2.68 -5.61
C LYS A 114 -15.44 -3.01 -4.39
N ALA A 115 -14.24 -2.41 -4.29
CA ALA A 115 -13.37 -2.57 -3.13
C ALA A 115 -14.01 -2.02 -1.85
N LEU A 116 -14.62 -0.83 -1.91
CA LEU A 116 -15.31 -0.22 -0.77
C LEU A 116 -16.50 -1.05 -0.29
N MET A 117 -17.25 -1.66 -1.22
CA MET A 117 -18.32 -2.60 -0.86
C MET A 117 -17.75 -3.89 -0.28
N GLY A 118 -16.67 -4.41 -0.86
CA GLY A 118 -15.97 -5.60 -0.38
C GLY A 118 -15.43 -5.46 1.05
N GLN A 119 -14.94 -4.28 1.42
CA GLN A 119 -14.49 -4.01 2.80
C GLN A 119 -15.59 -4.26 3.84
N LYS A 120 -16.86 -4.04 3.50
CA LYS A 120 -17.99 -4.35 4.38
C LYS A 120 -18.17 -5.86 4.55
N ASN A 121 -18.00 -6.62 3.47
CA ASN A 121 -18.15 -8.07 3.47
C ASN A 121 -17.09 -8.74 4.38
N PHE A 122 -15.90 -8.16 4.50
CA PHE A 122 -14.88 -8.66 5.42
C PHE A 122 -15.32 -8.67 6.89
N LYS A 123 -16.24 -7.79 7.28
CA LYS A 123 -16.80 -7.81 8.65
C LYS A 123 -17.66 -9.04 8.93
N GLU A 124 -18.32 -9.55 7.89
CA GLU A 124 -19.25 -10.69 8.01
C GLU A 124 -18.52 -12.04 8.06
N ILE A 125 -17.34 -12.12 7.44
CA ILE A 125 -16.54 -13.34 7.36
C ILE A 125 -15.48 -13.46 8.46
N GLN A 126 -15.35 -12.44 9.31
CA GLN A 126 -14.39 -12.51 10.43
C GLN A 126 -14.74 -13.66 11.37
N SER A 127 -13.73 -14.45 11.71
CA SER A 127 -13.83 -15.59 12.60
C SER A 127 -14.54 -16.85 12.04
N GLU A 128 -14.93 -16.86 10.78
CA GLU A 128 -15.33 -18.12 10.17
C GLU A 128 -14.14 -19.08 10.16
N LYS A 129 -14.33 -20.31 10.57
CA LYS A 129 -13.27 -21.34 10.71
C LYS A 129 -12.01 -20.88 11.45
N ASN A 130 -12.16 -19.98 12.46
CA ASN A 130 -11.03 -19.37 13.17
C ASN A 130 -10.08 -18.55 12.27
N THR A 131 -10.55 -18.10 11.12
CA THR A 131 -9.80 -17.26 10.21
C THR A 131 -10.17 -15.79 10.42
N TYR A 132 -9.15 -14.92 10.45
CA TYR A 132 -9.32 -13.48 10.65
C TYR A 132 -8.52 -12.72 9.60
N PHE A 133 -9.16 -11.71 9.01
CA PHE A 133 -8.59 -10.87 7.97
C PHE A 133 -8.28 -9.48 8.52
N THR A 134 -7.03 -9.05 8.43
CA THR A 134 -6.59 -7.72 8.81
C THR A 134 -5.66 -7.14 7.73
N GLY A 135 -5.58 -5.83 7.66
CA GLY A 135 -4.66 -5.16 6.74
C GLY A 135 -5.10 -3.76 6.38
N ALA A 136 -4.19 -3.00 5.76
CA ALA A 136 -4.45 -1.65 5.29
C ALA A 136 -5.53 -1.60 4.20
N TYR A 137 -5.73 -2.68 3.46
CA TYR A 137 -6.78 -2.83 2.44
C TYR A 137 -8.21 -2.78 2.99
N LEU A 138 -8.40 -2.91 4.31
CA LEU A 138 -9.69 -2.72 4.98
C LEU A 138 -10.01 -1.25 5.30
N GLY A 139 -9.14 -0.33 4.94
CA GLY A 139 -9.30 1.11 4.96
C GLY A 139 -8.87 1.72 3.63
N TYR A 140 -8.08 2.77 3.67
CA TYR A 140 -7.58 3.48 2.49
C TYR A 140 -6.12 3.15 2.14
N GLY A 141 -5.56 2.09 2.71
CA GLY A 141 -4.21 1.63 2.40
C GLY A 141 -3.10 2.23 3.25
N PHE A 142 -3.43 3.01 4.26
CA PHE A 142 -2.44 3.61 5.17
C PHE A 142 -2.03 2.64 6.29
N HIS A 143 -0.84 2.87 6.87
CA HIS A 143 -0.35 2.11 8.02
C HIS A 143 -1.35 2.09 9.18
N GLU A 144 -1.96 3.25 9.45
CA GLU A 144 -2.97 3.41 10.50
C GLU A 144 -4.20 2.53 10.27
N ASP A 145 -4.61 2.32 9.01
CA ASP A 145 -5.73 1.43 8.69
C ASP A 145 -5.39 -0.02 9.02
N GLY A 146 -4.15 -0.43 8.74
CA GLY A 146 -3.65 -1.75 9.11
C GLY A 146 -3.66 -1.96 10.64
N ILE A 147 -3.22 -0.95 11.40
CA ILE A 147 -3.23 -0.99 12.87
C ILE A 147 -4.66 -1.06 13.40
N LYS A 148 -5.55 -0.19 12.91
CA LYS A 148 -6.97 -0.17 13.33
C LYS A 148 -7.67 -1.49 13.06
N SER A 149 -7.47 -2.07 11.87
CA SER A 149 -8.06 -3.37 11.53
C SER A 149 -7.56 -4.48 12.45
N SER A 150 -6.26 -4.52 12.76
CA SER A 150 -5.68 -5.49 13.67
C SER A 150 -6.18 -5.35 15.10
N GLN A 151 -6.30 -4.12 15.60
CA GLN A 151 -6.89 -3.85 16.92
C GLN A 151 -8.34 -4.30 17.02
N ALA A 152 -9.13 -4.12 15.95
CA ALA A 152 -10.52 -4.57 15.91
C ALA A 152 -10.59 -6.11 16.03
N ILE A 153 -9.71 -6.83 15.35
CA ILE A 153 -9.65 -8.29 15.45
C ILE A 153 -9.20 -8.75 16.84
N CYS A 154 -8.20 -8.11 17.43
CA CYS A 154 -7.78 -8.43 18.81
C CYS A 154 -8.95 -8.28 19.80
N LYS A 155 -9.77 -7.21 19.66
CA LYS A 155 -10.97 -7.03 20.49
C LYS A 155 -12.00 -8.12 20.27
N LEU A 156 -12.20 -8.54 19.01
CA LEU A 156 -13.13 -9.61 18.66
C LEU A 156 -12.69 -10.95 19.28
N ILE A 157 -11.44 -11.31 19.21
CA ILE A 157 -10.89 -12.52 19.80
C ILE A 157 -11.08 -12.49 21.32
N ASN A 158 -10.65 -11.41 21.99
CA ASN A 158 -10.76 -11.28 23.44
C ASN A 158 -12.21 -11.29 23.96
N SER A 159 -13.20 -10.96 23.13
CA SER A 159 -14.62 -11.00 23.50
C SER A 159 -15.22 -12.40 23.42
N ARG A 160 -14.57 -13.33 22.71
CA ARG A 160 -15.00 -14.73 22.58
C ARG A 160 -14.46 -15.64 23.68
N ASP A 161 -13.34 -15.24 24.27
CA ASP A 161 -12.70 -16.01 25.36
C ASP A 161 -13.35 -15.71 26.75
N LYS A 162 -14.41 -14.92 26.76
CA LYS A 162 -15.25 -14.63 27.94
C LYS A 162 -16.59 -15.32 27.83
#